data_254d7feb2dd4f9065c8d7743df9d5bb0
#
_entry.id   254d7feb2dd4f9065c8d7743df9d5bb0
#
_cell.length_a   1.000
_cell.length_b   1.000
_cell.length_c   1.000
_cell.angle_alpha   90.00
_cell.angle_beta   90.00
_cell.angle_gamma   90.00
#
_symmetry.space_group_name_H-M   'P 1'
#
loop_
_entity.id
_entity.type
_entity.pdbx_description
1 polymer ?
#
loop_
_entity_poly.entity_id
_entity_poly.type
_entity_poly.pdbx_seq_one_letter_code
_entity_poly.pdbx_strand_id
1 'polypeptide(L)'
;EVYAAEDIYTADHQKDEHGNRYLEYAKDTLVATVTTDETGSAVIENLPLGTYRVEEKKAPEGYTWNAKGEEVTFTYAGQDTPVVDEEVTFKNERQKVSITVEKQDAETGSVVAGATFGLYNKKEIKSGNKVIVKADTLLQEITSDEKGQAHFTLDLPLGTYYVKEISAPDGFVSSDEVLEFDATYQ
;
A
#
# COMPACT_ATOMS: atom_id res chain seq x y z
N GLU A 1 0.73 -13.31 9.20
CA GLU A 1 1.17 -14.63 9.69
C GLU A 1 2.23 -14.48 10.77
N VAL A 2 2.23 -15.39 11.72
CA VAL A 2 3.20 -15.45 12.82
C VAL A 2 3.92 -16.78 12.78
N TYR A 3 5.23 -16.72 12.81
CA TYR A 3 6.12 -17.88 12.77
C TYR A 3 6.97 -17.92 14.04
N ALA A 4 7.33 -19.11 14.48
CA ALA A 4 8.36 -19.28 15.49
C ALA A 4 9.72 -18.86 14.90
N ALA A 5 10.39 -17.85 15.49
CA ALA A 5 11.71 -17.39 15.03
C ALA A 5 12.85 -18.28 15.58
N GLU A 6 12.55 -19.10 16.57
CA GLU A 6 13.45 -20.08 17.21
C GLU A 6 12.66 -21.34 17.58
N ASP A 7 13.35 -22.37 18.08
CA ASP A 7 12.68 -23.52 18.67
C ASP A 7 12.04 -23.12 20.01
N ILE A 8 10.71 -23.25 20.11
CA ILE A 8 9.92 -22.88 21.28
C ILE A 8 9.48 -24.15 22.01
N TYR A 9 9.76 -24.19 23.31
CA TYR A 9 9.50 -25.34 24.13
C TYR A 9 8.32 -25.10 25.07
N THR A 10 7.68 -26.19 25.52
CA THR A 10 6.54 -26.13 26.45
C THR A 10 6.92 -25.39 27.75
N ALA A 11 5.99 -24.62 28.26
CA ALA A 11 6.18 -23.77 29.45
C ALA A 11 6.37 -24.57 30.75
N ASP A 12 5.88 -25.80 30.78
CA ASP A 12 5.94 -26.68 31.96
C ASP A 12 7.34 -27.26 32.22
N HIS A 13 8.30 -27.01 31.35
CA HIS A 13 9.68 -27.50 31.42
C HIS A 13 9.82 -29.02 31.51
N GLN A 14 8.77 -29.77 31.17
CA GLN A 14 8.82 -31.23 31.15
C GLN A 14 9.85 -31.76 30.16
N LYS A 15 10.39 -32.90 30.48
CA LYS A 15 11.40 -33.58 29.65
C LYS A 15 10.94 -35.00 29.35
N ASP A 16 11.34 -35.51 28.22
CA ASP A 16 11.16 -36.89 27.83
C ASP A 16 12.08 -37.83 28.67
N GLU A 17 11.97 -39.13 28.45
CA GLU A 17 12.76 -40.17 29.13
C GLU A 17 14.26 -40.05 28.86
N HIS A 18 14.69 -39.30 27.80
CA HIS A 18 16.06 -39.03 27.45
C HIS A 18 16.56 -37.67 27.96
N GLY A 19 15.69 -36.93 28.69
CA GLY A 19 16.04 -35.59 29.24
C GLY A 19 15.91 -34.43 28.28
N ASN A 20 15.34 -34.60 27.09
CA ASN A 20 15.09 -33.51 26.14
C ASN A 20 13.79 -32.78 26.52
N ARG A 21 13.75 -31.46 26.33
CA ARG A 21 12.52 -30.67 26.51
C ARG A 21 11.54 -30.98 25.38
N TYR A 22 10.25 -30.94 25.70
CA TYR A 22 9.20 -31.03 24.67
C TYR A 22 9.15 -29.77 23.84
N LEU A 23 9.29 -29.95 22.52
CA LEU A 23 9.21 -28.88 21.53
C LEU A 23 7.74 -28.56 21.23
N GLU A 24 7.35 -27.31 21.43
CA GLU A 24 6.01 -26.82 21.07
C GLU A 24 5.96 -26.40 19.59
N TYR A 25 6.91 -25.54 19.20
CA TYR A 25 7.08 -25.10 17.81
C TYR A 25 8.54 -25.18 17.40
N ALA A 26 8.82 -25.86 16.30
CA ALA A 26 10.14 -25.78 15.67
C ALA A 26 10.32 -24.41 15.00
N LYS A 27 11.55 -23.96 14.92
CA LYS A 27 11.89 -22.76 14.16
C LYS A 27 11.28 -22.76 12.77
N ASP A 28 10.79 -21.60 12.33
CA ASP A 28 10.11 -21.33 11.04
C ASP A 28 8.75 -22.04 10.87
N THR A 29 8.19 -22.64 11.93
CA THR A 29 6.81 -23.15 11.91
C THR A 29 5.82 -22.01 11.91
N LEU A 30 4.80 -22.06 11.04
CA LEU A 30 3.64 -21.17 11.08
C LEU A 30 2.82 -21.48 12.33
N VAL A 31 2.72 -20.49 13.24
CA VAL A 31 2.02 -20.61 14.52
C VAL A 31 0.59 -20.11 14.41
N ALA A 32 0.38 -18.99 13.72
CA ALA A 32 -0.94 -18.38 13.57
C ALA A 32 -1.06 -17.57 12.29
N THR A 33 -2.30 -17.47 11.80
CA THR A 33 -2.71 -16.53 10.74
C THR A 33 -3.88 -15.71 11.25
N VAL A 34 -3.76 -14.39 11.21
CA VAL A 34 -4.80 -13.46 11.61
C VAL A 34 -5.04 -12.43 10.54
N THR A 35 -6.23 -11.83 10.55
CA THR A 35 -6.60 -10.71 9.67
C THR A 35 -6.97 -9.54 10.55
N THR A 36 -6.45 -8.35 10.24
CA THR A 36 -6.80 -7.11 10.94
C THR A 36 -8.27 -6.77 10.72
N ASP A 37 -8.89 -6.25 11.76
CA ASP A 37 -10.28 -5.75 11.75
C ASP A 37 -10.38 -4.35 11.11
N GLU A 38 -11.56 -3.73 11.20
CA GLU A 38 -11.82 -2.38 10.67
C GLU A 38 -11.00 -1.27 11.35
N THR A 39 -10.45 -1.54 12.54
CA THR A 39 -9.55 -0.62 13.25
C THR A 39 -8.09 -0.79 12.85
N GLY A 40 -7.79 -1.79 12.02
CA GLY A 40 -6.43 -2.15 11.62
C GLY A 40 -5.71 -3.02 12.64
N SER A 41 -6.41 -3.59 13.62
CA SER A 41 -5.84 -4.38 14.71
C SER A 41 -6.14 -5.87 14.57
N ALA A 42 -5.21 -6.70 15.01
CA ALA A 42 -5.41 -8.13 15.21
C ALA A 42 -4.69 -8.57 16.49
N VAL A 43 -5.27 -9.48 17.24
CA VAL A 43 -4.71 -10.00 18.48
C VAL A 43 -4.50 -11.50 18.36
N ILE A 44 -3.37 -11.98 18.87
CA ILE A 44 -3.08 -13.41 19.02
C ILE A 44 -2.79 -13.62 20.50
N GLU A 45 -3.54 -14.49 21.10
CA GLU A 45 -3.45 -14.81 22.52
C GLU A 45 -2.86 -16.21 22.74
N ASN A 46 -2.42 -16.46 23.98
CA ASN A 46 -1.96 -17.77 24.46
C ASN A 46 -0.72 -18.32 23.73
N LEU A 47 0.16 -17.44 23.27
CA LEU A 47 1.45 -17.86 22.76
C LEU A 47 2.40 -18.24 23.90
N PRO A 48 3.17 -19.34 23.81
CA PRO A 48 4.29 -19.62 24.72
C PRO A 48 5.32 -18.49 24.69
N LEU A 49 6.09 -18.35 25.78
CA LEU A 49 7.24 -17.43 25.79
C LEU A 49 8.27 -17.88 24.75
N GLY A 50 8.88 -16.92 24.05
CA GLY A 50 9.84 -17.16 22.97
C GLY A 50 9.85 -16.03 21.98
N THR A 51 10.62 -16.21 20.91
CA THR A 51 10.75 -15.21 19.83
C THR A 51 9.92 -15.63 18.62
N TYR A 52 9.10 -14.70 18.14
CA TYR A 52 8.24 -14.87 16.98
C TYR A 52 8.57 -13.85 15.90
N ARG A 53 8.40 -14.25 14.64
CA ARG A 53 8.48 -13.37 13.47
C ARG A 53 7.08 -13.15 12.93
N VAL A 54 6.65 -11.90 12.91
CA VAL A 54 5.36 -11.49 12.36
C VAL A 54 5.59 -10.96 10.95
N GLU A 55 4.83 -11.47 9.99
CA GLU A 55 4.92 -11.07 8.58
C GLU A 55 3.55 -10.70 8.03
N GLU A 56 3.47 -9.56 7.34
CA GLU A 56 2.32 -9.25 6.52
C GLU A 56 2.37 -10.10 5.24
N LYS A 57 1.29 -10.79 4.90
CA LYS A 57 1.20 -11.59 3.66
C LYS A 57 0.35 -10.95 2.59
N LYS A 58 -0.53 -10.03 2.97
CA LYS A 58 -1.41 -9.32 2.06
C LYS A 58 -1.74 -7.96 2.63
N ALA A 59 -1.41 -6.91 1.88
CA ALA A 59 -1.87 -5.56 2.18
C ALA A 59 -3.36 -5.39 1.81
N PRO A 60 -4.07 -4.43 2.43
CA PRO A 60 -5.39 -4.03 1.97
C PRO A 60 -5.35 -3.52 0.52
N GLU A 61 -6.49 -3.62 -0.18
CA GLU A 61 -6.61 -3.10 -1.55
C GLU A 61 -6.27 -1.61 -1.61
N GLY A 62 -5.43 -1.24 -2.59
CA GLY A 62 -4.94 0.13 -2.77
C GLY A 62 -3.68 0.47 -1.98
N TYR A 63 -3.12 -0.48 -1.24
CA TYR A 63 -1.87 -0.30 -0.50
C TYR A 63 -0.76 -1.22 -1.02
N THR A 64 0.49 -0.75 -0.87
CA THR A 64 1.65 -1.56 -1.18
C THR A 64 1.93 -2.52 -0.03
N TRP A 65 2.36 -3.71 -0.38
CA TRP A 65 2.75 -4.72 0.59
C TRP A 65 4.18 -4.49 1.08
N ASN A 66 4.37 -4.57 2.41
CA ASN A 66 5.69 -4.56 3.03
C ASN A 66 6.10 -6.00 3.41
N ALA A 67 7.01 -6.58 2.64
CA ALA A 67 7.49 -7.95 2.85
C ALA A 67 8.43 -8.12 4.06
N LYS A 68 8.81 -7.03 4.74
CA LYS A 68 9.72 -7.09 5.89
C LYS A 68 8.97 -7.59 7.12
N GLY A 69 9.37 -8.75 7.63
CA GLY A 69 8.90 -9.26 8.92
C GLY A 69 9.51 -8.48 10.10
N GLU A 70 8.78 -8.44 11.19
CA GLU A 70 9.23 -7.88 12.48
C GLU A 70 9.31 -9.00 13.51
N GLU A 71 10.38 -9.00 14.33
CA GLU A 71 10.55 -9.97 15.41
C GLU A 71 10.06 -9.39 16.73
N VAL A 72 9.38 -10.23 17.51
CA VAL A 72 8.89 -9.91 18.85
C VAL A 72 9.29 -11.03 19.81
N THR A 73 9.76 -10.67 21.00
CA THR A 73 10.23 -11.64 21.98
C THR A 73 9.45 -11.50 23.28
N PHE A 74 8.79 -12.58 23.69
CA PHE A 74 8.11 -12.69 24.98
C PHE A 74 9.04 -13.36 25.99
N THR A 75 9.36 -12.65 27.06
CA THR A 75 10.21 -13.14 28.15
C THR A 75 9.44 -13.22 29.45
N TYR A 76 9.88 -14.08 30.34
CA TYR A 76 9.31 -14.18 31.69
C TYR A 76 9.42 -12.84 32.45
N ALA A 77 8.30 -12.30 32.87
CA ALA A 77 8.20 -11.00 33.54
C ALA A 77 7.94 -11.08 35.06
N GLY A 78 8.11 -12.28 35.66
CA GLY A 78 7.92 -12.50 37.10
C GLY A 78 6.58 -13.17 37.42
N GLN A 79 6.44 -13.66 38.66
CA GLN A 79 5.29 -14.48 39.12
C GLN A 79 3.97 -13.69 39.19
N ASP A 80 4.05 -12.38 39.33
CA ASP A 80 2.89 -11.49 39.47
C ASP A 80 2.38 -10.94 38.12
N THR A 81 3.00 -11.34 36.99
CA THR A 81 2.62 -10.90 35.64
C THR A 81 1.97 -12.06 34.89
N PRO A 82 0.61 -12.13 34.86
CA PRO A 82 -0.08 -13.25 34.25
C PRO A 82 -0.06 -13.22 32.70
N VAL A 83 0.11 -12.03 32.10
CA VAL A 83 0.16 -11.83 30.66
C VAL A 83 1.32 -10.90 30.33
N VAL A 84 2.09 -11.24 29.31
CA VAL A 84 3.11 -10.37 28.70
C VAL A 84 2.59 -9.97 27.33
N ASP A 85 2.37 -8.68 27.13
CA ASP A 85 1.87 -8.12 25.89
C ASP A 85 3.01 -7.45 25.11
N GLU A 86 3.05 -7.67 23.81
CA GLU A 86 3.93 -6.99 22.88
C GLU A 86 3.13 -6.52 21.66
N GLU A 87 3.51 -5.39 21.09
CA GLU A 87 2.84 -4.78 19.94
C GLU A 87 3.79 -4.67 18.76
N VAL A 88 3.31 -5.06 17.57
CA VAL A 88 4.00 -4.89 16.29
C VAL A 88 3.14 -4.05 15.37
N THR A 89 3.73 -3.01 14.77
CA THR A 89 3.04 -2.11 13.85
C THR A 89 3.62 -2.19 12.44
N PHE A 90 2.80 -2.58 11.46
CA PHE A 90 3.12 -2.48 10.04
C PHE A 90 2.51 -1.21 9.44
N LYS A 91 3.28 -0.55 8.57
CA LYS A 91 2.82 0.63 7.83
C LYS A 91 2.87 0.33 6.35
N ASN A 92 1.73 0.41 5.70
CA ASN A 92 1.59 0.25 4.27
C ASN A 92 1.46 1.61 3.61
N GLU A 93 2.18 1.81 2.52
CA GLU A 93 2.02 3.01 1.71
C GLU A 93 0.86 2.81 0.73
N ARG A 94 0.08 3.85 0.52
CA ARG A 94 -0.96 3.81 -0.50
C ARG A 94 -0.32 3.76 -1.89
N GLN A 95 -0.83 2.89 -2.76
CA GLN A 95 -0.44 2.85 -4.15
C GLN A 95 -0.81 4.17 -4.83
N LYS A 96 0.14 4.80 -5.51
CA LYS A 96 -0.02 6.08 -6.19
C LYS A 96 0.05 5.91 -7.69
N VAL A 97 -0.73 6.73 -8.39
CA VAL A 97 -0.71 6.81 -9.85
C VAL A 97 0.18 7.98 -10.28
N SER A 98 1.02 7.74 -11.25
CA SER A 98 1.83 8.78 -11.90
C SER A 98 1.42 8.88 -13.37
N ILE A 99 1.13 10.10 -13.83
CA ILE A 99 0.69 10.38 -15.19
C ILE A 99 1.63 11.39 -15.79
N THR A 100 2.22 11.05 -16.94
CA THR A 100 3.00 11.98 -17.75
C THR A 100 2.41 11.98 -19.16
N VAL A 101 2.06 13.16 -19.64
CA VAL A 101 1.64 13.39 -21.03
C VAL A 101 2.80 14.03 -21.77
N GLU A 102 3.11 13.53 -22.96
CA GLU A 102 4.11 14.14 -23.86
C GLU A 102 3.39 14.76 -25.04
N LYS A 103 3.65 16.04 -25.29
CA LYS A 103 3.15 16.78 -26.46
C LYS A 103 4.18 16.78 -27.56
N GLN A 104 3.74 16.32 -28.73
CA GLN A 104 4.56 16.34 -29.94
C GLN A 104 3.82 17.06 -31.09
N ASP A 105 4.58 17.68 -31.97
CA ASP A 105 4.13 18.20 -33.25
C ASP A 105 3.80 17.03 -34.18
N ALA A 106 2.59 17.03 -34.76
CA ALA A 106 2.09 15.93 -35.57
C ALA A 106 2.84 15.77 -36.92
N GLU A 107 3.47 16.83 -37.43
CA GLU A 107 4.18 16.79 -38.71
C GLU A 107 5.64 16.41 -38.56
N THR A 108 6.30 16.96 -37.53
CA THR A 108 7.75 16.82 -37.32
C THR A 108 8.13 15.79 -36.27
N GLY A 109 7.21 15.43 -35.38
CA GLY A 109 7.48 14.60 -34.21
C GLY A 109 8.31 15.27 -33.11
N SER A 110 8.57 16.59 -33.28
CA SER A 110 9.33 17.35 -32.28
C SER A 110 8.50 17.60 -31.04
N VAL A 111 9.14 17.58 -29.86
CA VAL A 111 8.47 17.91 -28.61
C VAL A 111 7.99 19.37 -28.58
N VAL A 112 6.84 19.60 -27.95
CA VAL A 112 6.20 20.93 -27.88
C VAL A 112 6.01 21.33 -26.42
N ALA A 113 6.69 22.42 -26.05
CA ALA A 113 6.53 23.06 -24.74
C ALA A 113 5.35 24.04 -24.74
N GLY A 114 4.79 24.33 -23.57
CA GLY A 114 3.79 25.39 -23.39
C GLY A 114 2.35 24.95 -23.67
N ALA A 115 2.08 23.69 -23.99
CA ALA A 115 0.74 23.15 -24.06
C ALA A 115 0.17 22.89 -22.65
N THR A 116 -1.06 23.30 -22.40
CA THR A 116 -1.70 23.13 -21.08
C THR A 116 -2.69 21.98 -21.12
N PHE A 117 -2.54 21.06 -20.19
CA PHE A 117 -3.38 19.86 -20.02
C PHE A 117 -4.15 19.90 -18.71
N GLY A 118 -5.39 19.42 -18.74
CA GLY A 118 -6.22 19.24 -17.56
C GLY A 118 -6.45 17.75 -17.28
N LEU A 119 -6.31 17.38 -16.02
CA LEU A 119 -6.67 16.07 -15.49
C LEU A 119 -8.06 16.14 -14.86
N TYR A 120 -8.93 15.23 -15.24
CA TYR A 120 -10.33 15.16 -14.79
C TYR A 120 -10.67 13.77 -14.26
N ASN A 121 -11.58 13.71 -13.29
CA ASN A 121 -12.22 12.45 -12.91
C ASN A 121 -13.40 12.16 -13.84
N LYS A 122 -13.50 10.96 -14.37
CA LYS A 122 -14.63 10.56 -15.24
C LYS A 122 -15.90 10.23 -14.45
N LYS A 123 -15.74 9.72 -13.23
CA LYS A 123 -16.85 9.35 -12.34
C LYS A 123 -16.76 10.13 -11.03
N GLU A 124 -17.87 10.17 -10.29
CA GLU A 124 -17.88 10.75 -8.94
C GLU A 124 -16.86 10.06 -8.03
N ILE A 125 -16.10 10.86 -7.27
CA ILE A 125 -15.24 10.35 -6.20
C ILE A 125 -16.05 10.41 -4.90
N LYS A 126 -16.15 9.28 -4.20
CA LYS A 126 -16.96 9.11 -2.99
C LYS A 126 -16.12 8.72 -1.78
N SER A 127 -16.56 9.13 -0.60
CA SER A 127 -16.14 8.58 0.69
C SER A 127 -17.36 7.95 1.34
N GLY A 128 -17.41 6.62 1.37
CA GLY A 128 -18.64 5.89 1.68
C GLY A 128 -19.76 6.28 0.70
N ASN A 129 -20.90 6.72 1.22
CA ASN A 129 -22.05 7.15 0.41
C ASN A 129 -22.04 8.65 0.04
N LYS A 130 -21.04 9.41 0.49
CA LYS A 130 -20.97 10.85 0.24
C LYS A 130 -20.10 11.14 -0.98
N VAL A 131 -20.67 11.87 -1.97
CA VAL A 131 -19.91 12.42 -3.10
C VAL A 131 -18.99 13.53 -2.60
N ILE A 132 -17.68 13.40 -2.81
CA ILE A 132 -16.66 14.39 -2.46
C ILE A 132 -16.30 15.24 -3.68
N VAL A 133 -16.18 14.59 -4.85
CA VAL A 133 -15.89 15.26 -6.12
C VAL A 133 -16.91 14.76 -7.16
N LYS A 134 -17.57 15.67 -7.86
CA LYS A 134 -18.49 15.33 -8.94
C LYS A 134 -17.73 14.81 -10.16
N ALA A 135 -18.39 14.02 -10.99
CA ALA A 135 -17.83 13.63 -12.30
C ALA A 135 -17.46 14.85 -13.14
N ASP A 136 -16.48 14.66 -14.03
CA ASP A 136 -15.97 15.66 -14.98
C ASP A 136 -15.43 16.96 -14.32
N THR A 137 -14.95 16.86 -13.09
CA THR A 137 -14.30 17.98 -12.38
C THR A 137 -12.82 18.04 -12.77
N LEU A 138 -12.34 19.25 -13.10
CA LEU A 138 -10.90 19.52 -13.27
C LEU A 138 -10.20 19.36 -11.91
N LEU A 139 -9.26 18.44 -11.84
CA LEU A 139 -8.52 18.10 -10.62
C LEU A 139 -7.17 18.79 -10.56
N GLN A 140 -6.48 18.85 -11.69
CA GLN A 140 -5.17 19.51 -11.82
C GLN A 140 -4.97 20.01 -13.25
N GLU A 141 -4.25 21.12 -13.37
CA GLU A 141 -3.83 21.72 -14.64
C GLU A 141 -2.31 21.82 -14.66
N ILE A 142 -1.67 21.37 -15.74
CA ILE A 142 -0.21 21.36 -15.90
C ILE A 142 0.14 21.80 -17.33
N THR A 143 1.15 22.66 -17.44
CA THR A 143 1.71 23.06 -18.73
C THR A 143 2.95 22.23 -19.05
N SER A 144 3.09 21.78 -20.31
CA SER A 144 4.25 21.01 -20.76
C SER A 144 5.55 21.84 -20.68
N ASP A 145 6.60 21.18 -20.20
CA ASP A 145 7.94 21.75 -20.03
C ASP A 145 8.71 21.80 -21.37
N GLU A 146 9.99 22.19 -21.32
CA GLU A 146 10.89 22.27 -22.48
C GLU A 146 11.11 20.90 -23.18
N LYS A 147 10.79 19.79 -22.49
CA LYS A 147 10.82 18.43 -23.05
C LYS A 147 9.46 17.98 -23.60
N GLY A 148 8.48 18.88 -23.62
CA GLY A 148 7.13 18.58 -24.04
C GLY A 148 6.32 17.79 -23.01
N GLN A 149 6.78 17.66 -21.76
CA GLN A 149 6.18 16.80 -20.76
C GLN A 149 5.33 17.58 -19.76
N ALA A 150 4.09 17.11 -19.55
CA ALA A 150 3.21 17.54 -18.46
C ALA A 150 3.09 16.40 -17.44
N HIS A 151 3.68 16.56 -16.27
CA HIS A 151 3.71 15.57 -15.23
C HIS A 151 2.71 15.90 -14.11
N PHE A 152 1.66 15.09 -13.98
CA PHE A 152 0.65 15.24 -12.93
C PHE A 152 1.13 14.61 -11.63
N THR A 153 1.06 15.39 -10.55
CA THR A 153 1.58 15.02 -9.23
C THR A 153 0.49 14.79 -8.19
N LEU A 154 -0.78 14.96 -8.58
CA LEU A 154 -1.90 14.77 -7.68
C LEU A 154 -2.01 13.30 -7.25
N ASP A 155 -2.16 13.07 -5.95
CA ASP A 155 -2.39 11.75 -5.40
C ASP A 155 -3.84 11.34 -5.62
N LEU A 156 -4.08 10.49 -6.61
CA LEU A 156 -5.41 10.08 -7.05
C LEU A 156 -5.88 8.82 -6.32
N PRO A 157 -7.14 8.77 -5.85
CA PRO A 157 -7.78 7.51 -5.45
C PRO A 157 -7.97 6.60 -6.68
N LEU A 158 -8.23 5.31 -6.42
CA LEU A 158 -8.58 4.37 -7.49
C LEU A 158 -9.84 4.85 -8.22
N GLY A 159 -9.85 4.76 -9.54
CA GLY A 159 -10.97 5.25 -10.36
C GLY A 159 -10.59 5.49 -11.81
N THR A 160 -11.56 5.96 -12.59
CA THR A 160 -11.38 6.30 -14.01
C THR A 160 -11.16 7.80 -14.17
N TYR A 161 -10.12 8.16 -14.90
CA TYR A 161 -9.69 9.54 -15.14
C TYR A 161 -9.46 9.77 -16.63
N TYR A 162 -9.38 11.04 -17.01
CA TYR A 162 -8.96 11.41 -18.35
C TYR A 162 -8.14 12.69 -18.34
N VAL A 163 -7.26 12.81 -19.33
CA VAL A 163 -6.50 14.02 -19.62
C VAL A 163 -6.92 14.55 -20.97
N LYS A 164 -7.10 15.85 -21.09
CA LYS A 164 -7.29 16.55 -22.35
C LYS A 164 -6.47 17.83 -22.40
N GLU A 165 -6.11 18.26 -23.59
CA GLU A 165 -5.51 19.57 -23.81
C GLU A 165 -6.54 20.68 -23.55
N ILE A 166 -6.15 21.69 -22.77
CA ILE A 166 -6.96 22.88 -22.50
C ILE A 166 -6.57 23.99 -23.48
N SER A 167 -5.28 24.16 -23.74
CA SER A 167 -4.76 25.13 -24.69
C SER A 167 -3.44 24.67 -25.31
N ALA A 168 -3.27 24.95 -26.58
CA ALA A 168 -2.00 24.81 -27.28
C ALA A 168 -1.16 26.09 -27.15
N PRO A 169 0.18 26.00 -27.26
CA PRO A 169 1.03 27.17 -27.34
C PRO A 169 0.88 27.89 -28.68
N ASP A 170 1.39 29.12 -28.76
CA ASP A 170 1.33 29.94 -29.96
C ASP A 170 1.91 29.22 -31.19
N GLY A 171 1.18 29.26 -32.29
CA GLY A 171 1.53 28.59 -33.54
C GLY A 171 1.04 27.14 -33.68
N PHE A 172 0.37 26.61 -32.69
CA PHE A 172 -0.21 25.26 -32.70
C PHE A 172 -1.73 25.31 -32.54
N VAL A 173 -2.39 24.28 -33.06
CA VAL A 173 -3.84 24.06 -32.88
C VAL A 173 -4.02 23.08 -31.73
N SER A 174 -4.96 23.38 -30.82
CA SER A 174 -5.31 22.46 -29.73
C SER A 174 -5.87 21.14 -30.26
N SER A 175 -5.53 20.05 -29.61
CA SER A 175 -6.08 18.74 -29.89
C SER A 175 -7.37 18.52 -29.08
N ASP A 176 -8.38 17.96 -29.71
CA ASP A 176 -9.63 17.50 -29.04
C ASP A 176 -9.48 16.08 -28.47
N GLU A 177 -8.29 15.49 -28.55
CA GLU A 177 -8.02 14.14 -28.06
C GLU A 177 -8.20 14.06 -26.54
N VAL A 178 -8.87 12.99 -26.10
CA VAL A 178 -9.07 12.67 -24.68
C VAL A 178 -8.37 11.36 -24.40
N LEU A 179 -7.39 11.40 -23.49
CA LEU A 179 -6.64 10.22 -23.03
C LEU A 179 -7.26 9.71 -21.74
N GLU A 180 -7.99 8.61 -21.82
CA GLU A 180 -8.65 7.98 -20.68
C GLU A 180 -7.78 6.85 -20.11
N PHE A 181 -7.76 6.72 -18.77
CA PHE A 181 -7.04 5.65 -18.07
C PHE A 181 -7.75 5.28 -16.77
N ASP A 182 -7.53 4.07 -16.33
CA ASP A 182 -8.00 3.54 -15.05
C ASP A 182 -6.84 3.46 -14.04
N ALA A 183 -6.99 4.14 -12.90
CA ALA A 183 -6.16 3.94 -11.74
C ALA A 183 -6.71 2.74 -10.98
N THR A 184 -6.13 1.56 -11.18
CA THR A 184 -6.52 0.29 -10.55
C THR A 184 -5.40 -0.25 -9.68
N TYR A 185 -5.78 -1.05 -8.69
CA TYR A 185 -4.83 -1.82 -7.90
C TYR A 185 -4.13 -2.88 -8.78
N GLN A 186 -2.82 -2.99 -8.65
CA GLN A 186 -1.98 -3.99 -9.34
C GLN A 186 -1.31 -4.93 -8.36
#